data_a0c0a16ff3cf2b56e560e73ea39af08f
#
_entry.id   a0c0a16ff3cf2b56e560e73ea39af08f
#
_cell.length_a   1.000
_cell.length_b   1.000
_cell.length_c   1.000
_cell.angle_alpha   90.00
_cell.angle_beta   90.00
_cell.angle_gamma   90.00
#
_symmetry.space_group_name_H-M   'P 1'
#
loop_
_entity.id
_entity.type
_entity.pdbx_description
1 polymer ?
#
loop_
_entity_poly.entity_id
_entity_poly.type
_entity_poly.pdbx_seq_one_letter_code
_entity_poly.pdbx_strand_id
1 'polypeptide(L)'
;MVRRAATSLTAGQHDFMPCFQLMQLRPAVGCPSRRSAAAGQRVLVLALAVLSIGSGCGYVVGPMHREQVRSIAVPVFSCEDDRRGLGLRLTEAVHKEIERRLPYRIVPSPQADSRLSGRVLAVYKDVLGETRNDDPRTLQMQLAVEVTWTDTRTQQILAKRVVADDSPAVTLMTDTRFSPEMGQSMATASQEMIDRMARRIVDLLETPW
;
A
#
# COMPACT_ATOMS: atom_id res chain seq x y z
N MET A 1 -19.86 -47.08 -8.18
CA MET A 1 -21.12 -46.59 -8.74
C MET A 1 -20.94 -45.14 -9.03
N VAL A 2 -20.52 -44.82 -10.20
CA VAL A 2 -21.22 -44.48 -11.45
C VAL A 2 -22.18 -43.28 -11.29
N ARG A 3 -21.80 -42.12 -11.80
CA ARG A 3 -22.36 -41.51 -13.00
C ARG A 3 -21.65 -40.23 -13.40
N ARG A 4 -21.11 -40.26 -14.60
CA ARG A 4 -20.76 -39.10 -15.43
C ARG A 4 -22.05 -38.48 -15.99
N ALA A 5 -22.06 -37.16 -16.20
CA ALA A 5 -22.87 -36.56 -17.23
C ALA A 5 -22.06 -35.41 -17.88
N ALA A 6 -21.73 -35.63 -19.11
CA ALA A 6 -21.28 -34.62 -20.06
C ALA A 6 -22.50 -34.20 -20.91
N THR A 7 -22.58 -32.93 -21.29
CA THR A 7 -23.39 -32.42 -22.41
C THR A 7 -22.78 -31.09 -22.81
N SER A 8 -22.03 -30.98 -23.87
CA SER A 8 -22.26 -30.75 -25.31
C SER A 8 -22.70 -29.32 -25.64
N LEU A 9 -21.79 -28.59 -26.25
CA LEU A 9 -21.80 -27.88 -27.54
C LEU A 9 -23.12 -27.32 -28.05
N THR A 10 -23.15 -26.02 -28.33
CA THR A 10 -23.72 -25.54 -29.57
C THR A 10 -23.04 -24.26 -30.06
N ALA A 11 -22.48 -24.34 -31.24
CA ALA A 11 -22.06 -23.24 -32.11
C ALA A 11 -23.30 -22.63 -32.75
N GLY A 12 -23.29 -21.32 -32.94
CA GLY A 12 -24.31 -20.57 -33.68
C GLY A 12 -23.67 -19.42 -34.43
N GLN A 13 -23.27 -19.78 -35.65
CA GLN A 13 -22.78 -18.92 -36.71
C GLN A 13 -24.02 -18.42 -37.48
N HIS A 14 -24.21 -17.10 -37.59
CA HIS A 14 -25.09 -16.54 -38.62
C HIS A 14 -24.45 -15.29 -39.21
N ASP A 15 -23.95 -15.50 -40.45
CA ASP A 15 -23.85 -14.52 -41.47
C ASP A 15 -25.22 -13.89 -41.78
N PHE A 16 -25.25 -12.60 -42.02
CA PHE A 16 -26.12 -12.02 -43.04
C PHE A 16 -25.72 -10.60 -43.41
N MET A 17 -25.10 -10.41 -44.57
CA MET A 17 -25.29 -9.23 -45.42
C MET A 17 -26.65 -9.30 -46.05
N PRO A 18 -27.31 -8.16 -46.38
CA PRO A 18 -27.14 -7.63 -47.70
C PRO A 18 -27.16 -6.12 -47.87
N CYS A 19 -26.37 -5.68 -48.77
CA CYS A 19 -26.54 -4.71 -49.81
C CYS A 19 -27.92 -3.98 -49.85
N PHE A 20 -27.93 -2.63 -49.75
CA PHE A 20 -28.90 -1.83 -50.50
C PHE A 20 -28.25 -0.57 -51.07
N GLN A 21 -28.29 -0.52 -52.32
CA GLN A 21 -27.79 0.42 -53.29
C GLN A 21 -28.90 1.49 -53.54
N LEU A 22 -28.47 2.66 -53.95
CA LEU A 22 -29.21 3.77 -54.58
C LEU A 22 -29.54 4.97 -53.69
N MET A 23 -28.89 6.10 -53.91
CA MET A 23 -29.45 7.12 -54.81
C MET A 23 -28.54 8.34 -54.89
N GLN A 24 -28.03 8.58 -56.07
CA GLN A 24 -27.25 9.77 -56.40
C GLN A 24 -28.15 11.02 -56.30
N LEU A 25 -27.74 11.96 -55.47
CA LEU A 25 -28.11 13.37 -55.65
C LEU A 25 -26.85 14.20 -55.49
N ARG A 26 -26.31 14.64 -56.62
CA ARG A 26 -25.30 15.67 -56.69
C ARG A 26 -25.94 17.03 -56.45
N PRO A 27 -25.52 17.80 -55.46
CA PRO A 27 -25.50 19.25 -55.60
C PRO A 27 -24.08 19.66 -56.03
N ALA A 28 -24.06 20.47 -57.07
CA ALA A 28 -22.86 21.21 -57.48
C ALA A 28 -22.49 22.19 -56.37
N VAL A 29 -21.49 21.85 -55.60
CA VAL A 29 -20.92 22.75 -54.60
C VAL A 29 -19.62 23.29 -55.19
N GLY A 30 -19.62 24.63 -55.33
CA GLY A 30 -18.52 25.40 -55.86
C GLY A 30 -17.21 25.12 -55.16
N CYS A 31 -16.16 25.11 -55.95
CA CYS A 31 -14.77 24.94 -55.55
C CYS A 31 -14.37 26.01 -54.52
N PRO A 32 -14.21 25.67 -53.20
CA PRO A 32 -13.66 26.62 -52.27
C PRO A 32 -12.17 26.74 -52.55
N SER A 33 -11.70 27.99 -52.72
CA SER A 33 -10.33 28.33 -53.02
C SER A 33 -9.39 27.64 -52.01
N ARG A 34 -8.36 26.94 -52.49
CA ARG A 34 -7.35 26.15 -51.72
C ARG A 34 -6.68 26.91 -50.56
N ARG A 35 -6.87 28.23 -50.46
CA ARG A 35 -6.25 29.06 -49.40
C ARG A 35 -7.03 29.09 -48.08
N SER A 36 -8.37 28.86 -48.06
CA SER A 36 -9.15 28.88 -46.85
C SER A 36 -9.11 27.53 -46.11
N ALA A 37 -8.93 26.41 -46.80
CA ALA A 37 -8.83 25.09 -46.19
C ALA A 37 -7.57 24.92 -45.31
N ALA A 38 -6.43 25.53 -45.74
CA ALA A 38 -5.16 25.47 -44.99
C ALA A 38 -5.19 26.28 -43.68
N ALA A 39 -5.96 27.35 -43.62
CA ALA A 39 -6.14 28.17 -42.42
C ALA A 39 -6.99 27.41 -41.36
N GLY A 40 -8.10 26.78 -41.77
CA GLY A 40 -8.96 25.98 -40.88
C GLY A 40 -8.25 24.77 -40.31
N GLN A 41 -7.44 24.09 -41.14
CA GLN A 41 -6.67 22.94 -40.69
C GLN A 41 -5.57 23.30 -39.64
N ARG A 42 -4.92 24.45 -39.78
CA ARG A 42 -3.95 24.96 -38.80
C ARG A 42 -4.59 25.33 -37.47
N VAL A 43 -5.78 25.93 -37.49
CA VAL A 43 -6.56 26.27 -36.29
C VAL A 43 -7.03 25.00 -35.57
N LEU A 44 -7.46 23.97 -36.30
CA LEU A 44 -7.88 22.69 -35.74
C LEU A 44 -6.71 21.96 -35.06
N VAL A 45 -5.53 21.93 -35.71
CA VAL A 45 -4.32 21.30 -35.14
C VAL A 45 -3.86 22.07 -33.90
N LEU A 46 -3.91 23.39 -33.90
CA LEU A 46 -3.57 24.21 -32.74
C LEU A 46 -4.55 23.99 -31.57
N ALA A 47 -5.85 23.91 -31.86
CA ALA A 47 -6.86 23.61 -30.86
C ALA A 47 -6.68 22.20 -30.25
N LEU A 48 -6.36 21.20 -31.08
CA LEU A 48 -6.05 19.84 -30.60
C LEU A 48 -4.78 19.78 -29.74
N ALA A 49 -3.75 20.56 -30.11
CA ALA A 49 -2.50 20.66 -29.35
C ALA A 49 -2.71 21.35 -28.00
N VAL A 50 -3.58 22.38 -27.92
CA VAL A 50 -3.92 23.05 -26.65
C VAL A 50 -4.76 22.13 -25.75
N LEU A 51 -5.65 21.32 -26.30
CA LEU A 51 -6.43 20.32 -25.54
C LEU A 51 -5.53 19.23 -24.94
N SER A 52 -4.46 18.83 -25.61
CA SER A 52 -3.53 17.80 -25.11
C SER A 52 -2.63 18.28 -23.97
N ILE A 53 -2.42 19.58 -23.81
CA ILE A 53 -1.60 20.15 -22.71
C ILE A 53 -2.43 20.22 -21.42
N GLY A 54 -3.77 20.22 -21.50
CA GLY A 54 -4.68 20.30 -20.35
C GLY A 54 -4.88 18.99 -19.56
N SER A 55 -4.45 17.83 -20.07
CA SER A 55 -4.53 16.54 -19.36
C SER A 55 -3.28 16.28 -18.51
N GLY A 56 -2.84 17.28 -17.73
CA GLY A 56 -1.86 17.07 -16.67
C GLY A 56 -2.49 16.13 -15.62
N CYS A 57 -1.87 14.96 -15.39
CA CYS A 57 -2.19 14.14 -14.25
C CYS A 57 -2.08 15.01 -13.00
N GLY A 58 -3.21 15.34 -12.38
CA GLY A 58 -3.27 16.08 -11.13
C GLY A 58 -2.66 15.26 -10.00
N TYR A 59 -1.33 15.22 -9.91
CA TYR A 59 -0.64 14.71 -8.75
C TYR A 59 -0.86 15.71 -7.61
N VAL A 60 -1.74 15.39 -6.70
CA VAL A 60 -1.88 16.14 -5.45
C VAL A 60 -0.73 15.71 -4.54
N VAL A 61 0.32 16.51 -4.51
CA VAL A 61 1.35 16.41 -3.47
C VAL A 61 0.75 17.02 -2.22
N GLY A 62 -0.07 16.24 -1.50
CA GLY A 62 -0.56 16.61 -0.18
C GLY A 62 0.46 16.25 0.90
N PRO A 63 0.41 16.87 2.08
CA PRO A 63 1.24 16.47 3.21
C PRO A 63 0.90 15.03 3.60
N MET A 64 1.93 14.17 3.65
CA MET A 64 1.80 12.76 4.05
C MET A 64 1.50 12.57 5.55
N HIS A 65 1.10 13.64 6.26
CA HIS A 65 0.84 13.63 7.68
C HIS A 65 -0.44 14.41 8.02
N ARG A 66 -1.03 14.12 9.16
CA ARG A 66 -2.23 14.84 9.63
C ARG A 66 -1.81 16.19 10.20
N GLU A 67 -2.22 17.27 9.57
CA GLU A 67 -1.93 18.66 10.01
C GLU A 67 -2.47 18.98 11.43
N GLN A 68 -3.49 18.25 11.86
CA GLN A 68 -4.12 18.42 13.18
C GLN A 68 -3.28 17.84 14.32
N VAL A 69 -2.33 16.94 14.02
CA VAL A 69 -1.46 16.27 15.00
C VAL A 69 -0.06 16.83 14.83
N ARG A 70 0.46 17.47 15.87
CA ARG A 70 1.82 18.04 15.90
C ARG A 70 2.78 17.26 16.79
N SER A 71 2.22 16.56 17.76
CA SER A 71 2.99 15.81 18.75
C SER A 71 2.41 14.41 18.97
N ILE A 72 3.30 13.46 19.22
CA ILE A 72 2.96 12.06 19.41
C ILE A 72 3.68 11.52 20.65
N ALA A 73 2.95 10.79 21.48
CA ALA A 73 3.53 9.99 22.56
C ALA A 73 3.63 8.53 22.12
N VAL A 74 4.80 7.97 22.25
CA VAL A 74 5.06 6.55 21.96
C VAL A 74 5.60 5.89 23.23
N PRO A 75 4.73 5.35 24.10
CA PRO A 75 5.17 4.59 25.26
C PRO A 75 5.87 3.31 24.83
N VAL A 76 6.65 2.72 25.73
CA VAL A 76 7.33 1.43 25.46
C VAL A 76 6.26 0.38 25.12
N PHE A 77 6.47 -0.32 24.02
CA PHE A 77 5.58 -1.37 23.57
C PHE A 77 5.62 -2.54 24.54
N SER A 78 4.44 -2.98 24.97
CA SER A 78 4.32 -4.17 25.82
C SER A 78 4.62 -5.43 25.03
N CYS A 79 5.11 -6.45 25.72
CA CYS A 79 5.42 -7.75 25.12
C CYS A 79 4.73 -8.83 25.94
N GLU A 80 3.95 -9.69 25.32
CA GLU A 80 3.31 -10.83 25.97
C GLU A 80 4.30 -11.98 26.17
N ASP A 81 5.24 -12.12 25.25
CA ASP A 81 6.33 -13.08 25.36
C ASP A 81 7.41 -12.58 26.33
N ASP A 82 8.00 -13.49 27.11
CA ASP A 82 9.08 -13.22 28.09
C ASP A 82 10.43 -12.83 27.42
N ARG A 83 10.37 -12.38 26.17
CA ARG A 83 11.53 -11.89 25.41
C ARG A 83 11.89 -10.47 25.82
N ARG A 84 12.62 -10.39 26.92
CA ARG A 84 13.09 -9.11 27.49
C ARG A 84 13.78 -8.24 26.44
N GLY A 85 13.38 -6.98 26.38
CA GLY A 85 14.01 -5.97 25.54
C GLY A 85 13.48 -5.86 24.10
N LEU A 86 12.64 -6.79 23.61
CA LEU A 86 12.10 -6.67 22.25
C LEU A 86 11.18 -5.46 22.09
N GLY A 87 10.28 -5.25 23.06
CA GLY A 87 9.39 -4.08 23.06
C GLY A 87 10.17 -2.76 23.11
N LEU A 88 11.25 -2.68 23.93
CA LEU A 88 12.10 -1.51 23.99
C LEU A 88 12.80 -1.24 22.65
N ARG A 89 13.45 -2.26 22.08
CA ARG A 89 14.14 -2.15 20.78
C ARG A 89 13.19 -1.74 19.65
N LEU A 90 11.98 -2.29 19.65
CA LEU A 90 10.94 -1.90 18.69
C LEU A 90 10.51 -0.45 18.88
N THR A 91 10.33 -0.01 20.14
CA THR A 91 9.99 1.38 20.46
C THR A 91 11.07 2.35 19.98
N GLU A 92 12.34 2.04 20.24
CA GLU A 92 13.49 2.84 19.78
C GLU A 92 13.53 2.92 18.24
N ALA A 93 13.30 1.79 17.56
CA ALA A 93 13.26 1.76 16.09
C ALA A 93 12.09 2.60 15.53
N VAL A 94 10.92 2.55 16.17
CA VAL A 94 9.75 3.37 15.81
C VAL A 94 10.03 4.85 16.05
N HIS A 95 10.63 5.24 17.18
CA HIS A 95 11.03 6.62 17.45
C HIS A 95 11.94 7.14 16.34
N LYS A 96 13.00 6.41 16.04
CA LYS A 96 13.98 6.77 15.00
C LYS A 96 13.32 6.90 13.61
N GLU A 97 12.37 6.04 13.29
CA GLU A 97 11.68 6.07 12.00
C GLU A 97 10.68 7.23 11.92
N ILE A 98 9.98 7.57 13.03
CA ILE A 98 9.11 8.76 13.12
C ILE A 98 9.93 10.04 12.91
N GLU A 99 11.04 10.20 13.63
CA GLU A 99 11.92 11.37 13.51
C GLU A 99 12.50 11.54 12.11
N ARG A 100 12.73 10.42 11.41
CA ARG A 100 13.28 10.41 10.06
C ARG A 100 12.26 10.81 8.98
N ARG A 101 11.00 10.41 9.15
CA ARG A 101 9.99 10.49 8.07
C ARG A 101 8.88 11.49 8.32
N LEU A 102 8.54 11.72 9.58
CA LEU A 102 7.37 12.51 9.96
C LEU A 102 7.77 13.77 10.73
N PRO A 103 7.04 14.88 10.57
CA PRO A 103 7.31 16.13 11.27
C PRO A 103 6.74 16.13 12.70
N TYR A 104 6.35 15.00 13.25
CA TYR A 104 5.78 14.91 14.59
C TYR A 104 6.86 15.03 15.67
N ARG A 105 6.60 15.85 16.67
CA ARG A 105 7.46 15.92 17.87
C ARG A 105 7.10 14.78 18.82
N ILE A 106 8.09 13.97 19.18
CA ILE A 106 7.90 12.94 20.21
C ILE A 106 7.97 13.61 21.56
N VAL A 107 6.88 13.51 22.34
CA VAL A 107 6.77 14.08 23.67
C VAL A 107 6.17 13.05 24.64
N PRO A 108 6.47 13.16 25.95
CA PRO A 108 5.83 12.29 26.91
C PRO A 108 4.32 12.45 26.96
N SER A 109 3.58 11.36 27.17
CA SER A 109 2.19 11.43 27.60
C SER A 109 2.14 12.06 29.00
N PRO A 110 1.28 13.04 29.29
CA PRO A 110 0.04 13.47 28.67
C PRO A 110 0.13 14.70 27.76
N GLN A 111 1.30 15.20 27.45
CA GLN A 111 1.49 16.45 26.70
C GLN A 111 1.31 16.30 25.18
N ALA A 112 1.14 15.07 24.69
CA ALA A 112 1.02 14.78 23.27
C ALA A 112 -0.41 14.98 22.75
N ASP A 113 -0.53 15.45 21.50
CA ASP A 113 -1.82 15.51 20.78
C ASP A 113 -2.36 14.12 20.46
N SER A 114 -1.47 13.17 20.22
CA SER A 114 -1.84 11.79 19.91
C SER A 114 -0.96 10.77 20.62
N ARG A 115 -1.46 9.55 20.75
CA ARG A 115 -0.76 8.45 21.41
C ARG A 115 -0.74 7.22 20.50
N LEU A 116 0.46 6.71 20.25
CA LEU A 116 0.70 5.46 19.57
C LEU A 116 1.06 4.41 20.63
N SER A 117 0.19 3.46 20.88
CA SER A 117 0.44 2.31 21.75
C SER A 117 0.56 1.03 20.94
N GLY A 118 1.40 0.13 21.38
CA GLY A 118 1.59 -1.15 20.70
C GLY A 118 1.89 -2.28 21.67
N ARG A 119 1.52 -3.48 21.23
CA ARG A 119 1.73 -4.73 21.96
C ARG A 119 2.30 -5.77 21.01
N VAL A 120 3.43 -6.34 21.36
CA VAL A 120 4.00 -7.49 20.67
C VAL A 120 3.22 -8.72 21.07
N LEU A 121 2.53 -9.33 20.12
CA LEU A 121 1.70 -10.51 20.35
C LEU A 121 2.53 -11.78 20.36
N ALA A 122 3.37 -11.97 19.34
CA ALA A 122 4.15 -13.19 19.21
C ALA A 122 5.38 -13.00 18.30
N VAL A 123 6.37 -13.83 18.55
CA VAL A 123 7.51 -14.02 17.67
C VAL A 123 7.66 -15.50 17.37
N TYR A 124 7.46 -15.85 16.11
CA TYR A 124 7.61 -17.23 15.64
C TYR A 124 8.95 -17.42 14.95
N LYS A 125 9.47 -18.64 15.03
CA LYS A 125 10.67 -19.06 14.33
C LYS A 125 10.41 -20.42 13.71
N ASP A 126 10.54 -20.49 12.38
CA ASP A 126 10.28 -21.69 11.60
C ASP A 126 11.51 -22.08 10.79
N VAL A 127 11.66 -23.37 10.52
CA VAL A 127 12.67 -23.92 9.64
C VAL A 127 12.05 -24.07 8.26
N LEU A 128 12.59 -23.37 7.26
CA LEU A 128 12.10 -23.43 5.87
C LEU A 128 12.82 -24.46 5.01
N GLY A 129 14.06 -24.79 5.36
CA GLY A 129 14.85 -25.75 4.62
C GLY A 129 15.89 -26.42 5.50
N GLU A 130 16.05 -27.71 5.28
CA GLU A 130 16.97 -28.58 6.04
C GLU A 130 17.95 -29.29 5.10
N THR A 131 19.07 -29.74 5.64
CA THR A 131 19.99 -30.64 4.96
C THR A 131 19.46 -32.07 5.01
N ARG A 132 20.16 -33.00 4.34
CA ARG A 132 19.86 -34.43 4.48
C ARG A 132 20.05 -34.99 5.90
N ASN A 133 20.75 -34.25 6.75
CA ASN A 133 21.05 -34.62 8.15
C ASN A 133 20.18 -33.79 9.13
N ASP A 134 19.07 -33.22 8.68
CA ASP A 134 18.13 -32.38 9.48
C ASP A 134 18.74 -31.10 10.05
N ASP A 135 19.86 -30.61 9.49
CA ASP A 135 20.44 -29.33 9.89
C ASP A 135 19.70 -28.18 9.20
N PRO A 136 19.26 -27.15 9.94
CA PRO A 136 18.50 -26.04 9.38
C PRO A 136 19.37 -25.14 8.49
N ARG A 137 19.06 -25.08 7.20
CA ARG A 137 19.74 -24.21 6.22
C ARG A 137 19.14 -22.81 6.15
N THR A 138 17.81 -22.75 6.16
CA THR A 138 17.07 -21.49 6.06
C THR A 138 16.06 -21.41 7.17
N LEU A 139 16.14 -20.36 7.94
CA LEU A 139 15.25 -20.07 9.04
C LEU A 139 14.39 -18.84 8.69
N GLN A 140 13.16 -18.85 9.14
CA GLN A 140 12.25 -17.70 9.06
C GLN A 140 11.88 -17.25 10.47
N MET A 141 11.90 -15.94 10.68
CA MET A 141 11.35 -15.32 11.89
C MET A 141 10.15 -14.47 11.48
N GLN A 142 9.08 -14.52 12.28
CA GLN A 142 7.88 -13.73 12.10
C GLN A 142 7.59 -12.95 13.39
N LEU A 143 7.16 -11.71 13.23
CA LEU A 143 6.79 -10.81 14.32
C LEU A 143 5.38 -10.30 14.08
N ALA A 144 4.52 -10.51 15.07
CA ALA A 144 3.15 -9.97 15.10
C ALA A 144 3.05 -8.88 16.18
N VAL A 145 2.58 -7.70 15.78
CA VAL A 145 2.41 -6.54 16.66
C VAL A 145 1.02 -5.96 16.46
N GLU A 146 0.34 -5.72 17.55
CA GLU A 146 -0.90 -4.97 17.59
C GLU A 146 -0.60 -3.50 17.88
N VAL A 147 -1.16 -2.60 17.08
CA VAL A 147 -0.89 -1.15 17.17
C VAL A 147 -2.20 -0.38 17.20
N THR A 148 -2.29 0.58 18.12
CA THR A 148 -3.42 1.50 18.23
C THR A 148 -2.91 2.93 18.23
N TRP A 149 -3.42 3.78 17.35
CA TRP A 149 -3.12 5.19 17.30
C TRP A 149 -4.38 6.01 17.57
N THR A 150 -4.36 6.79 18.66
CA THR A 150 -5.50 7.56 19.16
C THR A 150 -5.15 9.03 19.31
N ASP A 151 -6.14 9.88 19.08
CA ASP A 151 -6.09 11.30 19.46
C ASP A 151 -6.31 11.42 20.99
N THR A 152 -5.41 12.13 21.68
CA THR A 152 -5.46 12.23 23.14
C THR A 152 -6.65 13.08 23.63
N ARG A 153 -7.11 14.04 22.84
CA ARG A 153 -8.20 14.95 23.19
C ARG A 153 -9.57 14.36 22.93
N THR A 154 -9.74 13.74 21.77
CA THR A 154 -11.05 13.22 21.34
C THR A 154 -11.21 11.72 21.61
N GLN A 155 -10.13 11.04 21.97
CA GLN A 155 -10.06 9.58 22.12
C GLN A 155 -10.47 8.83 20.83
N GLN A 156 -10.45 9.52 19.70
CA GLN A 156 -10.75 8.92 18.42
C GLN A 156 -9.53 8.16 17.89
N ILE A 157 -9.83 7.03 17.25
CA ILE A 157 -8.81 6.20 16.59
C ILE A 157 -8.41 6.88 15.28
N LEU A 158 -7.14 7.22 15.17
CA LEU A 158 -6.58 7.90 14.00
C LEU A 158 -6.13 6.94 12.91
N ALA A 159 -5.61 5.76 13.28
CA ALA A 159 -5.28 4.71 12.33
C ALA A 159 -6.43 3.72 12.22
N LYS A 160 -7.24 3.86 11.19
CA LYS A 160 -8.24 2.87 10.81
C LYS A 160 -7.84 2.30 9.45
N ARG A 161 -7.14 1.18 9.45
CA ARG A 161 -7.11 0.36 8.25
C ARG A 161 -8.48 -0.32 8.15
N VAL A 162 -9.13 -0.23 6.99
CA VAL A 162 -10.42 -0.88 6.74
C VAL A 162 -10.20 -2.41 6.75
N VAL A 163 -10.22 -2.99 7.94
CA VAL A 163 -10.39 -4.41 8.14
C VAL A 163 -11.79 -4.55 8.75
N ALA A 164 -12.54 -5.53 8.30
CA ALA A 164 -13.96 -5.75 8.65
C ALA A 164 -14.20 -6.12 10.11
N ASP A 165 -13.27 -5.84 11.01
CA ASP A 165 -13.36 -6.09 12.44
C ASP A 165 -13.48 -4.75 13.18
N ASP A 166 -14.41 -4.68 14.13
CA ASP A 166 -14.63 -3.50 14.99
C ASP A 166 -13.49 -3.22 15.99
N SER A 167 -12.35 -3.90 15.81
CA SER A 167 -11.18 -3.72 16.68
C SER A 167 -10.55 -2.33 16.49
N PRO A 168 -10.30 -1.60 17.58
CA PRO A 168 -9.60 -0.32 17.57
C PRO A 168 -8.12 -0.45 17.21
N ALA A 169 -7.60 -1.65 17.20
CA ALA A 169 -6.19 -1.96 16.97
C ALA A 169 -5.94 -2.57 15.59
N VAL A 170 -4.79 -2.27 15.01
CA VAL A 170 -4.32 -2.83 13.76
C VAL A 170 -3.25 -3.88 14.06
N THR A 171 -3.47 -5.12 13.63
CA THR A 171 -2.46 -6.16 13.71
C THR A 171 -1.55 -6.12 12.48
N LEU A 172 -0.26 -5.94 12.73
CA LEU A 172 0.79 -5.95 11.72
C LEU A 172 1.63 -7.22 11.87
N MET A 173 1.98 -7.82 10.72
CA MET A 173 2.88 -8.96 10.69
C MET A 173 4.07 -8.65 9.77
N THR A 174 5.26 -9.05 10.17
CA THR A 174 6.45 -9.00 9.33
C THR A 174 7.26 -10.28 9.48
N ASP A 175 7.98 -10.63 8.43
CA ASP A 175 8.86 -11.79 8.42
C ASP A 175 10.26 -11.40 7.94
N THR A 176 11.23 -12.18 8.33
CA THR A 176 12.60 -12.15 7.79
C THR A 176 13.14 -13.56 7.68
N ARG A 177 13.97 -13.78 6.67
CA ARG A 177 14.64 -15.06 6.43
C ARG A 177 16.14 -14.87 6.61
N PHE A 178 16.78 -15.87 7.16
CA PHE A 178 18.23 -15.86 7.31
C PHE A 178 18.81 -17.27 7.21
N SER A 179 20.05 -17.35 6.77
CA SER A 179 20.78 -18.59 6.57
C SER A 179 22.05 -18.57 7.42
N PRO A 180 22.13 -19.37 8.50
CA PRO A 180 23.32 -19.43 9.33
C PRO A 180 24.58 -19.85 8.55
N GLU A 181 24.45 -20.74 7.58
CA GLU A 181 25.54 -21.18 6.71
C GLU A 181 26.17 -20.05 5.88
N MET A 182 25.38 -19.01 5.58
CA MET A 182 25.84 -17.81 4.86
C MET A 182 26.40 -16.74 5.80
N GLY A 183 26.65 -17.08 7.07
CA GLY A 183 27.16 -16.15 8.07
C GLY A 183 26.12 -15.16 8.62
N GLN A 184 24.84 -15.34 8.33
CA GLN A 184 23.78 -14.50 8.88
C GLN A 184 23.44 -14.94 10.29
N SER A 185 23.50 -14.00 11.23
CA SER A 185 23.16 -14.30 12.62
C SER A 185 21.68 -14.05 12.91
N MET A 186 21.14 -14.77 13.90
CA MET A 186 19.79 -14.51 14.41
C MET A 186 19.63 -13.09 14.96
N ALA A 187 20.71 -12.51 15.51
CA ALA A 187 20.68 -11.13 16.00
C ALA A 187 20.48 -10.12 14.86
N THR A 188 21.20 -10.31 13.75
CA THR A 188 21.04 -9.47 12.54
C THR A 188 19.65 -9.59 11.95
N ALA A 189 19.15 -10.82 11.80
CA ALA A 189 17.80 -11.08 11.31
C ALA A 189 16.73 -10.46 12.22
N SER A 190 16.89 -10.57 13.53
CA SER A 190 16.00 -9.94 14.51
C SER A 190 16.00 -8.42 14.39
N GLN A 191 17.15 -7.78 14.19
CA GLN A 191 17.23 -6.33 14.00
C GLN A 191 16.54 -5.91 12.70
N GLU A 192 16.80 -6.59 11.60
CA GLU A 192 16.15 -6.33 10.33
C GLU A 192 14.61 -6.44 10.42
N MET A 193 14.13 -7.46 11.13
CA MET A 193 12.70 -7.67 11.37
C MET A 193 12.08 -6.50 12.17
N ILE A 194 12.77 -6.04 13.23
CA ILE A 194 12.35 -4.89 14.04
C ILE A 194 12.30 -3.62 13.18
N ASP A 195 13.33 -3.34 12.39
CA ASP A 195 13.40 -2.16 11.53
C ASP A 195 12.31 -2.19 10.46
N ARG A 196 12.01 -3.36 9.91
CA ARG A 196 10.91 -3.55 8.95
C ARG A 196 9.55 -3.33 9.58
N MET A 197 9.34 -3.82 10.81
CA MET A 197 8.13 -3.59 11.57
C MET A 197 7.96 -2.09 11.91
N ALA A 198 9.01 -1.42 12.32
CA ALA A 198 8.98 0.02 12.62
C ALA A 198 8.54 0.83 11.40
N ARG A 199 9.07 0.54 10.21
CA ARG A 199 8.61 1.17 8.96
C ARG A 199 7.12 0.96 8.72
N ARG A 200 6.61 -0.27 8.88
CA ARG A 200 5.18 -0.58 8.70
C ARG A 200 4.29 0.15 9.71
N ILE A 201 4.77 0.32 10.95
CA ILE A 201 4.05 1.09 11.96
C ILE A 201 3.97 2.56 11.55
N VAL A 202 5.07 3.14 11.07
CA VAL A 202 5.11 4.53 10.62
C VAL A 202 4.27 4.75 9.36
N ASP A 203 4.19 3.78 8.45
CA ASP A 203 3.30 3.83 7.29
C ASP A 203 1.81 4.00 7.69
N LEU A 204 1.40 3.53 8.88
CA LEU A 204 0.05 3.76 9.41
C LEU A 204 -0.18 5.21 9.87
N LEU A 205 0.88 5.94 10.22
CA LEU A 205 0.82 7.33 10.67
C LEU A 205 0.79 8.30 9.48
N GLU A 206 1.22 7.85 8.31
CA GLU A 206 1.10 8.60 7.07
C GLU A 206 -0.37 8.61 6.63
N THR A 207 -0.85 9.74 6.15
CA THR A 207 -2.23 9.86 5.65
C THR A 207 -2.41 8.95 4.46
N PRO A 208 -3.42 8.06 4.46
CA PRO A 208 -3.79 7.36 3.23
C PRO A 208 -4.34 8.38 2.24
N TRP A 209 -3.89 8.31 1.08
CA TRP A 209 -4.34 9.03 -0.12
C TRP A 209 -5.68 8.46 -0.63
#